data_3508be7172084a0a478ce5c93cdcc1b8
#
_entry.id   3508be7172084a0a478ce5c93cdcc1b8
#
_cell.length_a   1.000
_cell.length_b   1.000
_cell.length_c   1.000
_cell.angle_alpha   90.00
_cell.angle_beta   90.00
_cell.angle_gamma   90.00
#
_symmetry.space_group_name_H-M   'P 1'
#
loop_
_entity.id
_entity.type
_entity.pdbx_description
1 polymer ?
#
loop_
_entity_poly.entity_id
_entity_poly.type
_entity_poly.pdbx_seq_one_letter_code
_entity_poly.pdbx_strand_id
1 'polypeptide(L)'
;LIVDDHPVNIRLLEKILDAGGYRTLAAENGPEGRKLAASRLPDLILLDIMMPGESGFESCEKLKKDPQTAHIPVVFLSAKTDTESKVTGLTLGAVDYMTKPFDKKEVLARVGRHLETRDTYRGIIELQAAKLRQVHEAQQAILTRPVEFPEAVFGVSYTPIIEAGGDFYDVFPLGEGAFGYFAADFSGHDIRTSYNTFALKALISQNTGPQIPPQETMQVINRVFTSLMKNG
;
A
#
# COMPACT_ATOMS: atom_id res chain seq x y z
N LEU A 1 16.33 -14.33 -6.23
CA LEU A 1 16.39 -15.74 -5.81
C LEU A 1 16.33 -16.64 -7.05
N ILE A 2 17.22 -17.61 -7.14
CA ILE A 2 17.26 -18.65 -8.18
C ILE A 2 16.83 -19.96 -7.53
N VAL A 3 15.88 -20.67 -8.14
CA VAL A 3 15.39 -21.98 -7.67
C VAL A 3 15.46 -22.96 -8.84
N ASP A 4 16.40 -23.88 -8.81
CA ASP A 4 16.63 -24.88 -9.87
C ASP A 4 17.32 -26.11 -9.25
N ASP A 5 16.90 -27.34 -9.58
CA ASP A 5 17.48 -28.55 -9.02
C ASP A 5 18.86 -28.94 -9.62
N HIS A 6 19.29 -28.21 -10.65
CA HIS A 6 20.54 -28.38 -11.30
C HIS A 6 21.60 -27.36 -10.89
N PRO A 7 22.63 -27.72 -10.11
CA PRO A 7 23.65 -26.75 -9.63
C PRO A 7 24.40 -26.03 -10.76
N VAL A 8 24.42 -26.61 -11.96
CA VAL A 8 25.04 -25.97 -13.14
C VAL A 8 24.23 -24.77 -13.61
N ASN A 9 22.90 -24.86 -13.60
CA ASN A 9 22.01 -23.78 -13.96
C ASN A 9 22.11 -22.63 -12.94
N ILE A 10 22.10 -22.98 -11.67
CA ILE A 10 22.28 -22.00 -10.57
C ILE A 10 23.56 -21.21 -10.78
N ARG A 11 24.70 -21.89 -10.90
CA ARG A 11 26.02 -21.24 -11.08
C ARG A 11 26.08 -20.36 -12.33
N LEU A 12 25.45 -20.81 -13.43
CA LEU A 12 25.39 -20.02 -14.66
C LEU A 12 24.59 -18.75 -14.47
N LEU A 13 23.41 -18.84 -13.87
CA LEU A 13 22.55 -17.67 -13.60
C LEU A 13 23.19 -16.73 -12.59
N GLU A 14 23.79 -17.23 -11.51
CA GLU A 14 24.55 -16.42 -10.57
C GLU A 14 25.63 -15.61 -11.30
N LYS A 15 26.47 -16.26 -12.10
CA LYS A 15 27.52 -15.58 -12.86
C LYS A 15 26.99 -14.53 -13.83
N ILE A 16 25.85 -14.77 -14.47
CA ILE A 16 25.19 -13.81 -15.37
C ILE A 16 24.70 -12.61 -14.58
N LEU A 17 24.00 -12.86 -13.47
CA LEU A 17 23.37 -11.82 -12.66
C LEU A 17 24.39 -10.99 -11.88
N ASP A 18 25.43 -11.60 -11.34
CA ASP A 18 26.55 -10.90 -10.68
C ASP A 18 27.26 -9.96 -11.66
N ALA A 19 27.46 -10.41 -12.91
CA ALA A 19 28.02 -9.55 -13.96
C ALA A 19 27.10 -8.37 -14.35
N GLY A 20 25.79 -8.46 -14.01
CA GLY A 20 24.80 -7.37 -14.13
C GLY A 20 24.68 -6.52 -12.86
N GLY A 21 25.46 -6.79 -11.81
CA GLY A 21 25.42 -6.05 -10.55
C GLY A 21 24.31 -6.50 -9.57
N TYR A 22 23.65 -7.63 -9.83
CA TYR A 22 22.62 -8.18 -8.95
C TYR A 22 23.19 -9.11 -7.90
N ARG A 23 22.66 -9.05 -6.69
CA ARG A 23 22.96 -10.03 -5.62
C ARG A 23 22.03 -11.22 -5.76
N THR A 24 22.57 -12.42 -5.63
CA THR A 24 21.85 -13.67 -5.81
C THR A 24 21.66 -14.45 -4.52
N LEU A 25 20.58 -15.19 -4.44
CA LEU A 25 20.30 -16.25 -3.47
C LEU A 25 19.95 -17.49 -4.30
N ALA A 26 20.30 -18.68 -3.82
CA ALA A 26 20.04 -19.92 -4.51
C ALA A 26 19.34 -20.94 -3.61
N ALA A 27 18.48 -21.76 -4.22
CA ALA A 27 17.84 -22.93 -3.63
C ALA A 27 17.78 -24.06 -4.66
N GLU A 28 17.93 -25.30 -4.21
CA GLU A 28 17.95 -26.48 -5.07
C GLU A 28 16.57 -27.16 -5.21
N ASN A 29 15.54 -26.66 -4.55
CA ASN A 29 14.17 -27.20 -4.61
C ASN A 29 13.11 -26.16 -4.22
N GLY A 30 11.84 -26.44 -4.55
CA GLY A 30 10.71 -25.56 -4.27
C GLY A 30 10.53 -25.20 -2.79
N PRO A 31 10.47 -26.18 -1.86
CA PRO A 31 10.32 -25.91 -0.43
C PRO A 31 11.40 -25.00 0.15
N GLU A 32 12.67 -25.19 -0.23
CA GLU A 32 13.77 -24.33 0.18
C GLU A 32 13.64 -22.92 -0.42
N GLY A 33 13.30 -22.83 -1.72
CA GLY A 33 13.06 -21.58 -2.41
C GLY A 33 11.96 -20.75 -1.73
N ARG A 34 10.84 -21.36 -1.35
CA ARG A 34 9.76 -20.71 -0.63
C ARG A 34 10.19 -20.23 0.76
N LYS A 35 10.96 -21.03 1.50
CA LYS A 35 11.51 -20.63 2.81
C LYS A 35 12.46 -19.43 2.67
N LEU A 36 13.32 -19.42 1.67
CA LEU A 36 14.19 -18.28 1.39
C LEU A 36 13.39 -17.06 0.92
N ALA A 37 12.37 -17.24 0.08
CA ALA A 37 11.50 -16.15 -0.35
C ALA A 37 10.81 -15.47 0.84
N ALA A 38 10.24 -16.22 1.78
CA ALA A 38 9.58 -15.68 2.96
C ALA A 38 10.55 -15.00 3.94
N SER A 39 11.76 -15.55 4.12
CA SER A 39 12.72 -15.01 5.10
C SER A 39 13.60 -13.87 4.57
N ARG A 40 13.80 -13.78 3.25
CA ARG A 40 14.72 -12.83 2.61
C ARG A 40 14.04 -11.81 1.70
N LEU A 41 12.78 -12.04 1.35
CA LEU A 41 11.94 -11.18 0.49
C LEU A 41 12.70 -10.69 -0.76
N PRO A 42 13.15 -11.59 -1.64
CA PRO A 42 13.92 -11.22 -2.82
C PRO A 42 13.09 -10.36 -3.77
N ASP A 43 13.76 -9.52 -4.55
CA ASP A 43 13.14 -8.61 -5.49
C ASP A 43 12.53 -9.33 -6.72
N LEU A 44 13.01 -10.55 -7.01
CA LEU A 44 12.54 -11.39 -8.11
C LEU A 44 12.93 -12.86 -7.87
N ILE A 45 12.10 -13.79 -8.32
CA ILE A 45 12.37 -15.23 -8.25
C ILE A 45 12.48 -15.76 -9.68
N LEU A 46 13.61 -16.42 -9.98
CA LEU A 46 13.78 -17.29 -11.15
C LEU A 46 13.50 -18.72 -10.69
N LEU A 47 12.48 -19.36 -11.25
CA LEU A 47 11.95 -20.63 -10.75
C LEU A 47 11.92 -21.68 -11.86
N ASP A 48 12.67 -22.75 -11.72
CA ASP A 48 12.56 -23.90 -12.63
C ASP A 48 11.21 -24.59 -12.51
N ILE A 49 10.63 -24.93 -13.65
CA ILE A 49 9.35 -25.65 -13.71
C ILE A 49 9.53 -27.11 -13.31
N MET A 50 10.58 -27.74 -13.82
CA MET A 50 10.79 -29.18 -13.72
C MET A 50 11.76 -29.53 -12.59
N MET A 51 11.24 -29.65 -11.37
CA MET A 51 12.01 -30.05 -10.20
C MET A 51 11.45 -31.33 -9.57
N PRO A 52 12.30 -32.23 -9.02
CA PRO A 52 11.84 -33.41 -8.31
C PRO A 52 11.02 -33.09 -7.07
N GLY A 53 9.96 -33.85 -6.85
CA GLY A 53 9.11 -33.75 -5.67
C GLY A 53 8.06 -32.64 -5.77
N GLU A 54 8.44 -31.39 -5.70
CA GLU A 54 7.56 -30.23 -5.88
C GLU A 54 7.92 -29.47 -7.16
N SER A 55 7.00 -29.39 -8.11
CA SER A 55 7.19 -28.65 -9.35
C SER A 55 7.25 -27.12 -9.11
N GLY A 56 7.85 -26.40 -10.08
CA GLY A 56 7.85 -24.93 -10.03
C GLY A 56 6.45 -24.34 -10.06
N PHE A 57 5.48 -24.98 -10.72
CA PHE A 57 4.09 -24.52 -10.71
C PHE A 57 3.47 -24.61 -9.33
N GLU A 58 3.64 -25.73 -8.62
CA GLU A 58 3.16 -25.90 -7.25
C GLU A 58 3.83 -24.91 -6.29
N SER A 59 5.14 -24.69 -6.45
CA SER A 59 5.90 -23.71 -5.68
C SER A 59 5.39 -22.29 -5.93
N CYS A 60 5.13 -21.92 -7.19
CA CYS A 60 4.59 -20.62 -7.56
C CYS A 60 3.20 -20.41 -6.97
N GLU A 61 2.29 -21.37 -7.07
CA GLU A 61 0.96 -21.29 -6.51
C GLU A 61 1.01 -21.02 -4.99
N LYS A 62 1.89 -21.73 -4.27
CA LYS A 62 2.09 -21.54 -2.83
C LYS A 62 2.67 -20.16 -2.50
N LEU A 63 3.64 -19.67 -3.29
CA LEU A 63 4.20 -18.33 -3.15
C LEU A 63 3.14 -17.25 -3.37
N LYS A 64 2.25 -17.44 -4.34
CA LYS A 64 1.19 -16.47 -4.67
C LYS A 64 0.00 -16.48 -3.70
N LYS A 65 -0.21 -17.58 -2.97
CA LYS A 65 -1.20 -17.69 -1.89
C LYS A 65 -0.74 -17.10 -0.56
N ASP A 66 0.57 -16.98 -0.34
CA ASP A 66 1.12 -16.41 0.89
C ASP A 66 1.22 -14.88 0.78
N PRO A 67 0.51 -14.10 1.63
CA PRO A 67 0.54 -12.64 1.61
C PRO A 67 1.95 -12.04 1.71
N GLN A 68 2.89 -12.73 2.36
CA GLN A 68 4.28 -12.26 2.50
C GLN A 68 5.06 -12.35 1.20
N THR A 69 4.76 -13.30 0.33
CA THR A 69 5.52 -13.56 -0.91
C THR A 69 4.72 -13.34 -2.19
N ALA A 70 3.40 -13.18 -2.12
CA ALA A 70 2.51 -13.03 -3.27
C ALA A 70 2.92 -11.89 -4.21
N HIS A 71 3.45 -10.80 -3.65
CA HIS A 71 3.87 -9.62 -4.41
C HIS A 71 5.19 -9.80 -5.17
N ILE A 72 6.00 -10.83 -4.84
CA ILE A 72 7.30 -11.06 -5.47
C ILE A 72 7.10 -11.55 -6.91
N PRO A 73 7.67 -10.90 -7.92
CA PRO A 73 7.57 -11.37 -9.30
C PRO A 73 8.29 -12.70 -9.47
N VAL A 74 7.62 -13.65 -10.15
CA VAL A 74 8.16 -14.98 -10.48
C VAL A 74 8.34 -15.07 -11.99
N VAL A 75 9.53 -15.43 -12.43
CA VAL A 75 9.86 -15.74 -13.82
C VAL A 75 10.19 -17.22 -13.91
N PHE A 76 9.45 -17.97 -14.72
CA PHE A 76 9.72 -19.39 -14.90
C PHE A 76 10.92 -19.65 -15.81
N LEU A 77 11.69 -20.69 -15.46
CA LEU A 77 12.75 -21.27 -16.28
C LEU A 77 12.18 -22.54 -16.92
N SER A 78 12.13 -22.63 -18.27
CA SER A 78 11.49 -23.73 -18.97
C SER A 78 12.37 -24.33 -20.05
N ALA A 79 12.17 -25.60 -20.39
CA ALA A 79 12.72 -26.17 -21.60
C ALA A 79 12.00 -25.61 -22.85
N LYS A 80 12.68 -25.57 -24.00
CA LYS A 80 12.29 -24.86 -25.23
C LYS A 80 10.93 -25.21 -25.87
N THR A 81 10.30 -26.32 -25.48
CA THR A 81 9.25 -26.96 -26.26
C THR A 81 7.83 -26.85 -25.73
N ASP A 82 7.60 -26.18 -24.60
CA ASP A 82 6.30 -26.30 -23.91
C ASP A 82 5.48 -25.01 -23.92
N THR A 83 4.59 -24.91 -24.94
CA THR A 83 3.66 -23.78 -25.05
C THR A 83 2.53 -23.87 -24.01
N GLU A 84 2.10 -25.07 -23.61
CA GLU A 84 1.05 -25.26 -22.61
C GLU A 84 1.53 -24.84 -21.21
N SER A 85 2.77 -25.16 -20.86
CA SER A 85 3.40 -24.71 -19.62
C SER A 85 3.50 -23.20 -19.51
N LYS A 86 3.67 -22.48 -20.62
CA LYS A 86 3.72 -21.01 -20.64
C LYS A 86 2.37 -20.39 -20.27
N VAL A 87 1.29 -20.90 -20.84
CA VAL A 87 -0.07 -20.43 -20.52
C VAL A 87 -0.41 -20.74 -19.07
N THR A 88 -0.12 -21.94 -18.62
CA THR A 88 -0.34 -22.37 -17.23
C THR A 88 0.42 -21.47 -16.25
N GLY A 89 1.71 -21.20 -16.52
CA GLY A 89 2.54 -20.37 -15.65
C GLY A 89 2.01 -18.93 -15.49
N LEU A 90 1.59 -18.30 -16.57
CA LEU A 90 1.01 -16.95 -16.53
C LEU A 90 -0.32 -16.93 -15.75
N THR A 91 -1.15 -17.97 -15.92
CA THR A 91 -2.41 -18.11 -15.17
C THR A 91 -2.19 -18.27 -13.67
N LEU A 92 -1.07 -18.88 -13.25
CA LEU A 92 -0.67 -19.01 -11.85
C LEU A 92 -0.07 -17.72 -11.25
N GLY A 93 0.01 -16.65 -12.03
CA GLY A 93 0.49 -15.33 -11.56
C GLY A 93 2.00 -15.11 -11.73
N ALA A 94 2.69 -15.90 -12.54
CA ALA A 94 4.04 -15.56 -12.98
C ALA A 94 4.01 -14.36 -13.94
N VAL A 95 5.08 -13.57 -13.92
CA VAL A 95 5.17 -12.35 -14.75
C VAL A 95 5.83 -12.59 -16.09
N ASP A 96 6.62 -13.66 -16.23
CA ASP A 96 7.33 -14.00 -17.45
C ASP A 96 7.88 -15.44 -17.40
N TYR A 97 8.51 -15.86 -18.50
CA TYR A 97 9.27 -17.11 -18.58
C TYR A 97 10.55 -16.91 -19.39
N MET A 98 11.57 -17.74 -19.12
CA MET A 98 12.81 -17.81 -19.88
C MET A 98 13.08 -19.24 -20.31
N THR A 99 13.58 -19.42 -21.53
CA THR A 99 13.89 -20.75 -22.08
C THR A 99 15.33 -21.13 -21.82
N LYS A 100 15.55 -22.40 -21.44
CA LYS A 100 16.89 -23.02 -21.42
C LYS A 100 17.30 -23.42 -22.84
N PRO A 101 18.58 -23.25 -23.30
CA PRO A 101 19.70 -22.70 -22.55
C PRO A 101 19.63 -21.18 -22.41
N PHE A 102 20.19 -20.64 -21.31
CA PHE A 102 20.13 -19.20 -20.99
C PHE A 102 21.08 -18.37 -21.85
N ASP A 103 20.56 -17.34 -22.51
CA ASP A 103 21.36 -16.28 -23.10
C ASP A 103 21.59 -15.15 -22.09
N LYS A 104 22.84 -14.70 -21.93
CA LYS A 104 23.21 -13.66 -20.97
C LYS A 104 22.43 -12.35 -21.19
N LYS A 105 22.26 -11.92 -22.44
CA LYS A 105 21.59 -10.66 -22.75
C LYS A 105 20.09 -10.76 -22.46
N GLU A 106 19.47 -11.91 -22.79
CA GLU A 106 18.07 -12.15 -22.50
C GLU A 106 17.79 -12.17 -20.99
N VAL A 107 18.60 -12.89 -20.20
CA VAL A 107 18.46 -12.94 -18.73
C VAL A 107 18.52 -11.54 -18.14
N LEU A 108 19.58 -10.77 -18.47
CA LEU A 108 19.74 -9.42 -17.92
C LEU A 108 18.64 -8.47 -18.36
N ALA A 109 18.20 -8.50 -19.61
CA ALA A 109 17.14 -7.65 -20.12
C ALA A 109 15.79 -7.94 -19.45
N ARG A 110 15.42 -9.22 -19.28
CA ARG A 110 14.16 -9.61 -18.64
C ARG A 110 14.15 -9.30 -17.15
N VAL A 111 15.21 -9.66 -16.43
CA VAL A 111 15.35 -9.37 -15.01
C VAL A 111 15.31 -7.86 -14.77
N GLY A 112 16.08 -7.06 -15.53
CA GLY A 112 16.08 -5.61 -15.42
C GLY A 112 14.68 -5.01 -15.62
N ARG A 113 13.96 -5.40 -16.68
CA ARG A 113 12.61 -4.93 -16.95
C ARG A 113 11.62 -5.19 -15.80
N HIS A 114 11.66 -6.38 -15.22
CA HIS A 114 10.75 -6.73 -14.13
C HIS A 114 11.09 -6.02 -12.83
N LEU A 115 12.37 -5.79 -12.55
CA LEU A 115 12.81 -5.00 -11.40
C LEU A 115 12.43 -3.52 -11.56
N GLU A 116 12.64 -2.91 -12.73
CA GLU A 116 12.20 -1.53 -13.02
C GLU A 116 10.69 -1.36 -12.85
N THR A 117 9.90 -2.32 -13.37
CA THR A 117 8.44 -2.31 -13.22
C THR A 117 8.04 -2.35 -11.76
N ARG A 118 8.62 -3.26 -10.97
CA ARG A 118 8.38 -3.36 -9.52
C ARG A 118 8.73 -2.08 -8.78
N ASP A 119 9.90 -1.51 -9.05
CA ASP A 119 10.36 -0.28 -8.40
C ASP A 119 9.45 0.91 -8.73
N THR A 120 8.95 0.98 -9.96
CA THR A 120 7.96 1.98 -10.37
C THR A 120 6.66 1.84 -9.56
N TYR A 121 6.11 0.63 -9.44
CA TYR A 121 4.90 0.38 -8.64
C TYR A 121 5.12 0.70 -7.17
N ARG A 122 6.26 0.31 -6.61
CA ARG A 122 6.62 0.62 -5.23
C ARG A 122 6.69 2.13 -4.99
N GLY A 123 7.34 2.88 -5.90
CA GLY A 123 7.40 4.33 -5.82
C GLY A 123 6.01 5.00 -5.86
N ILE A 124 5.09 4.49 -6.69
CA ILE A 124 3.70 4.99 -6.75
C ILE A 124 2.99 4.74 -5.41
N ILE A 125 3.10 3.54 -4.85
CA ILE A 125 2.47 3.19 -3.57
C ILE A 125 3.02 4.06 -2.43
N GLU A 126 4.34 4.23 -2.37
CA GLU A 126 5.00 5.09 -1.37
C GLU A 126 4.57 6.56 -1.49
N LEU A 127 4.42 7.07 -2.72
CA LEU A 127 3.93 8.42 -2.97
C LEU A 127 2.47 8.59 -2.53
N GLN A 128 1.61 7.61 -2.81
CA GLN A 128 0.21 7.64 -2.38
C GLN A 128 0.10 7.59 -0.85
N ALA A 129 0.86 6.73 -0.19
CA ALA A 129 0.91 6.66 1.26
C ALA A 129 1.41 7.97 1.90
N ALA A 130 2.40 8.62 1.28
CA ALA A 130 2.90 9.93 1.73
C ALA A 130 1.81 11.02 1.63
N LYS A 131 1.05 11.05 0.53
CA LYS A 131 -0.07 11.99 0.36
C LYS A 131 -1.16 11.78 1.41
N LEU A 132 -1.53 10.53 1.70
CA LEU A 132 -2.50 10.23 2.75
C LEU A 132 -2.01 10.69 4.13
N ARG A 133 -0.75 10.47 4.46
CA ARG A 133 -0.15 10.99 5.70
C ARG A 133 -0.23 12.51 5.80
N GLN A 134 0.03 13.25 4.72
CA GLN A 134 -0.10 14.71 4.71
C GLN A 134 -1.53 15.17 4.99
N VAL A 135 -2.55 14.50 4.44
CA VAL A 135 -3.96 14.79 4.73
C VAL A 135 -4.27 14.52 6.19
N HIS A 136 -3.79 13.40 6.72
CA HIS A 136 -3.95 13.06 8.14
C HIS A 136 -3.32 14.11 9.07
N GLU A 137 -2.08 14.50 8.81
CA GLU A 137 -1.39 15.54 9.59
C GLU A 137 -2.14 16.87 9.55
N ALA A 138 -2.65 17.26 8.36
CA ALA A 138 -3.46 18.46 8.23
C ALA A 138 -4.78 18.37 9.02
N GLN A 139 -5.46 17.21 8.99
CA GLN A 139 -6.66 16.99 9.80
C GLN A 139 -6.36 17.06 11.30
N GLN A 140 -5.28 16.44 11.76
CA GLN A 140 -4.85 16.52 13.16
C GLN A 140 -4.57 17.96 13.58
N ALA A 141 -4.02 18.79 12.70
CA ALA A 141 -3.67 20.17 12.97
C ALA A 141 -4.90 21.09 13.17
N ILE A 142 -6.07 20.72 12.65
CA ILE A 142 -7.31 21.54 12.83
C ILE A 142 -8.13 21.11 14.05
N LEU A 143 -7.82 19.97 14.68
CA LEU A 143 -8.51 19.52 15.88
C LEU A 143 -8.01 20.28 17.10
N THR A 144 -8.93 20.78 17.90
CA THR A 144 -8.60 21.54 19.12
C THR A 144 -8.01 20.63 20.19
N ARG A 145 -6.86 21.00 20.73
CA ARG A 145 -6.19 20.24 21.80
C ARG A 145 -6.53 20.81 23.17
N PRO A 146 -6.63 19.94 24.21
CA PRO A 146 -6.94 20.42 25.58
C PRO A 146 -6.03 21.56 26.08
N VAL A 147 -4.76 21.56 25.64
CA VAL A 147 -3.77 22.58 26.01
C VAL A 147 -4.09 23.98 25.45
N GLU A 148 -4.90 24.07 24.39
CA GLU A 148 -5.28 25.35 23.76
C GLU A 148 -6.33 26.13 24.62
N PHE A 149 -7.14 25.40 25.40
CA PHE A 149 -8.14 25.97 26.29
C PHE A 149 -8.07 25.28 27.67
N PRO A 150 -7.10 25.63 28.52
CA PRO A 150 -6.94 24.98 29.84
C PRO A 150 -8.16 25.13 30.76
N GLU A 151 -8.96 26.14 30.55
CA GLU A 151 -10.19 26.42 31.34
C GLU A 151 -11.36 25.52 30.89
N ALA A 152 -11.33 25.03 29.67
CA ALA A 152 -12.30 24.06 29.16
C ALA A 152 -11.87 22.66 29.58
N VAL A 153 -12.42 22.13 30.66
CA VAL A 153 -12.08 20.81 31.18
C VAL A 153 -12.61 19.72 30.24
N PHE A 154 -11.77 19.20 29.34
CA PHE A 154 -12.13 18.12 28.45
C PHE A 154 -10.93 17.17 28.18
N GLY A 155 -11.23 15.93 27.86
CA GLY A 155 -10.25 14.95 27.40
C GLY A 155 -10.63 14.41 26.01
N VAL A 156 -9.63 14.11 25.19
CA VAL A 156 -9.83 13.60 23.83
C VAL A 156 -9.08 12.30 23.67
N SER A 157 -9.76 11.29 23.11
CA SER A 157 -9.15 10.09 22.54
C SER A 157 -9.58 10.00 21.07
N TYR A 158 -8.66 10.28 20.17
CA TYR A 158 -8.91 10.27 18.74
C TYR A 158 -7.98 9.25 18.07
N THR A 159 -8.56 8.20 17.52
CA THR A 159 -7.82 7.14 16.83
C THR A 159 -8.52 6.83 15.51
N PRO A 160 -8.09 7.43 14.39
CA PRO A 160 -8.70 7.15 13.10
C PRO A 160 -8.39 5.70 12.68
N ILE A 161 -9.37 5.03 12.06
CA ILE A 161 -9.24 3.65 11.56
C ILE A 161 -8.31 3.60 10.34
N ILE A 162 -8.30 4.65 9.55
CA ILE A 162 -7.43 4.86 8.38
C ILE A 162 -6.77 6.23 8.46
N GLU A 163 -5.75 6.48 7.63
CA GLU A 163 -4.96 7.71 7.63
C GLU A 163 -5.75 8.98 7.30
N ALA A 164 -7.01 8.89 6.80
CA ALA A 164 -7.91 10.02 6.55
C ALA A 164 -9.33 9.63 6.95
N GLY A 165 -9.92 10.30 7.93
CA GLY A 165 -11.23 9.98 8.51
C GLY A 165 -12.28 11.07 8.34
N GLY A 166 -13.56 10.70 8.59
CA GLY A 166 -14.71 11.61 8.63
C GLY A 166 -15.00 12.17 10.00
N ASP A 167 -14.39 11.61 11.05
CA ASP A 167 -14.60 12.07 12.42
C ASP A 167 -13.99 13.44 12.64
N PHE A 168 -14.74 14.30 13.29
CA PHE A 168 -14.30 15.65 13.62
C PHE A 168 -14.84 16.06 15.00
N TYR A 169 -14.02 16.74 15.77
CA TYR A 169 -14.47 17.45 16.98
C TYR A 169 -13.83 18.84 17.05
N ASP A 170 -14.46 19.73 17.77
CA ASP A 170 -13.97 21.08 18.05
C ASP A 170 -14.39 21.55 19.43
N VAL A 171 -13.57 22.42 20.03
CA VAL A 171 -13.88 23.14 21.25
C VAL A 171 -13.53 24.61 20.99
N PHE A 172 -14.45 25.51 21.29
CA PHE A 172 -14.30 26.95 21.00
C PHE A 172 -14.91 27.82 22.10
N PRO A 173 -14.32 28.99 22.37
CA PRO A 173 -14.85 29.91 23.39
C PRO A 173 -16.12 30.58 22.87
N LEU A 174 -17.11 30.71 23.79
CA LEU A 174 -18.36 31.44 23.57
C LEU A 174 -18.42 32.77 24.35
N GLY A 175 -17.34 33.09 25.08
CA GLY A 175 -17.26 34.25 25.96
C GLY A 175 -17.65 33.94 27.41
N GLU A 176 -17.26 34.83 28.36
CA GLU A 176 -17.58 34.74 29.79
C GLU A 176 -17.26 33.39 30.46
N GLY A 177 -16.16 32.69 30.00
CA GLY A 177 -15.81 31.39 30.53
C GLY A 177 -16.65 30.21 30.00
N ALA A 178 -17.56 30.47 29.05
CA ALA A 178 -18.36 29.44 28.39
C ALA A 178 -17.65 28.87 27.15
N PHE A 179 -17.77 27.58 26.95
CA PHE A 179 -17.18 26.85 25.81
C PHE A 179 -18.25 26.06 25.06
N GLY A 180 -18.14 26.06 23.73
CA GLY A 180 -18.90 25.18 22.84
C GLY A 180 -18.12 23.93 22.54
N TYR A 181 -18.80 22.77 22.51
CA TYR A 181 -18.26 21.49 22.15
C TYR A 181 -19.02 20.98 20.92
N PHE A 182 -18.30 20.57 19.89
CA PHE A 182 -18.89 20.07 18.66
C PHE A 182 -18.26 18.74 18.30
N ALA A 183 -19.06 17.77 17.89
CA ALA A 183 -18.61 16.51 17.33
C ALA A 183 -19.44 16.18 16.10
N ALA A 184 -18.79 15.65 15.07
CA ALA A 184 -19.42 15.21 13.84
C ALA A 184 -18.75 13.96 13.30
N ASP A 185 -19.54 13.14 12.62
CA ASP A 185 -19.08 11.99 11.87
C ASP A 185 -19.64 12.10 10.44
N PHE A 186 -18.73 12.13 9.46
CA PHE A 186 -19.08 12.08 8.04
C PHE A 186 -19.04 10.64 7.56
N SER A 187 -20.15 10.16 7.01
CA SER A 187 -20.24 8.84 6.41
C SER A 187 -19.23 8.68 5.28
N GLY A 188 -18.39 7.65 5.38
CA GLY A 188 -17.33 7.34 4.41
C GLY A 188 -15.93 7.53 4.99
N HIS A 189 -14.96 7.03 4.26
CA HIS A 189 -13.56 6.96 4.68
C HIS A 189 -12.61 7.31 3.52
N ASP A 190 -13.07 8.15 2.61
CA ASP A 190 -12.28 8.63 1.49
C ASP A 190 -11.68 10.02 1.76
N ILE A 191 -10.78 10.46 0.89
CA ILE A 191 -10.14 11.78 0.98
C ILE A 191 -11.18 12.91 0.91
N ARG A 192 -12.31 12.73 0.20
CA ARG A 192 -13.38 13.74 0.12
C ARG A 192 -14.02 13.98 1.48
N THR A 193 -14.24 12.91 2.24
CA THR A 193 -14.76 12.99 3.61
C THR A 193 -13.83 13.82 4.50
N SER A 194 -12.52 13.66 4.35
CA SER A 194 -11.53 14.48 5.07
C SER A 194 -11.62 15.96 4.72
N TYR A 195 -11.88 16.34 3.48
CA TYR A 195 -12.09 17.76 3.11
C TYR A 195 -13.32 18.37 3.77
N ASN A 196 -14.36 17.59 4.03
CA ASN A 196 -15.54 18.07 4.74
C ASN A 196 -15.21 18.51 6.17
N THR A 197 -14.25 17.88 6.84
CA THR A 197 -13.83 18.27 8.20
C THR A 197 -13.17 19.66 8.20
N PHE A 198 -12.39 20.01 7.18
CA PHE A 198 -11.83 21.36 7.04
C PHE A 198 -12.91 22.42 6.79
N ALA A 199 -13.88 22.11 5.91
CA ALA A 199 -15.01 22.99 5.67
C ALA A 199 -15.85 23.21 6.94
N LEU A 200 -16.08 22.14 7.71
CA LEU A 200 -16.79 22.17 8.97
C LEU A 200 -16.07 23.05 10.00
N LYS A 201 -14.75 22.89 10.17
CA LYS A 201 -13.93 23.75 11.05
C LYS A 201 -14.09 25.21 10.70
N ALA A 202 -13.99 25.56 9.42
CA ALA A 202 -14.13 26.94 8.95
C ALA A 202 -15.54 27.49 9.24
N LEU A 203 -16.60 26.72 8.99
CA LEU A 203 -17.98 27.11 9.26
C LEU A 203 -18.23 27.30 10.75
N ILE A 204 -17.75 26.43 11.62
CA ILE A 204 -17.85 26.56 13.07
C ILE A 204 -17.14 27.86 13.50
N SER A 205 -15.88 28.03 13.11
CA SER A 205 -15.08 29.19 13.51
C SER A 205 -15.69 30.53 13.10
N GLN A 206 -16.43 30.57 11.99
CA GLN A 206 -17.06 31.80 11.48
C GLN A 206 -18.47 32.04 12.01
N ASN A 207 -19.17 30.99 12.47
CA ASN A 207 -20.58 31.05 12.83
C ASN A 207 -20.83 30.68 14.30
N THR A 208 -19.83 30.78 15.16
CA THR A 208 -19.93 30.58 16.61
C THR A 208 -19.45 31.84 17.35
N GLY A 209 -20.05 32.15 18.48
CA GLY A 209 -19.66 33.27 19.32
C GLY A 209 -20.69 33.56 20.41
N PRO A 210 -20.41 34.56 21.31
CA PRO A 210 -21.24 34.84 22.48
C PRO A 210 -22.70 35.19 22.18
N GLN A 211 -22.98 35.72 20.98
CA GLN A 211 -24.33 36.19 20.59
C GLN A 211 -24.98 35.30 19.51
N ILE A 212 -24.31 34.23 19.08
CA ILE A 212 -24.83 33.35 18.04
C ILE A 212 -25.42 32.09 18.69
N PRO A 213 -26.74 31.89 18.62
CA PRO A 213 -27.33 30.65 19.12
C PRO A 213 -26.83 29.39 18.40
N PRO A 214 -26.61 28.27 19.09
CA PRO A 214 -26.17 27.03 18.46
C PRO A 214 -27.07 26.57 17.29
N GLN A 215 -28.35 26.86 17.37
CA GLN A 215 -29.33 26.56 16.33
C GLN A 215 -29.00 27.29 15.00
N GLU A 216 -28.57 28.54 15.07
CA GLU A 216 -28.22 29.33 13.90
C GLU A 216 -26.95 28.78 13.24
N THR A 217 -25.92 28.45 14.04
CA THR A 217 -24.73 27.76 13.57
C THR A 217 -25.08 26.46 12.82
N MET A 218 -25.93 25.62 13.40
CA MET A 218 -26.36 24.36 12.78
C MET A 218 -27.16 24.57 11.50
N GLN A 219 -27.98 25.63 11.40
CA GLN A 219 -28.71 25.96 10.17
C GLN A 219 -27.76 26.37 9.04
N VAL A 220 -26.71 27.15 9.34
CA VAL A 220 -25.67 27.50 8.34
C VAL A 220 -24.94 26.27 7.87
N ILE A 221 -24.45 25.45 8.80
CA ILE A 221 -23.75 24.19 8.49
C ILE A 221 -24.62 23.31 7.59
N ASN A 222 -25.87 23.06 7.99
CA ASN A 222 -26.79 22.20 7.20
C ASN A 222 -27.05 22.75 5.79
N ARG A 223 -27.22 24.06 5.65
CA ARG A 223 -27.43 24.71 4.35
C ARG A 223 -26.23 24.48 3.42
N VAL A 224 -25.01 24.71 3.91
CA VAL A 224 -23.79 24.58 3.13
C VAL A 224 -23.55 23.12 2.73
N PHE A 225 -23.61 22.19 3.69
CA PHE A 225 -23.39 20.77 3.38
C PHE A 225 -24.48 20.17 2.49
N THR A 226 -25.75 20.57 2.65
CA THR A 226 -26.81 20.15 1.73
C THR A 226 -26.54 20.63 0.31
N SER A 227 -25.97 21.82 0.12
CA SER A 227 -25.57 22.32 -1.19
C SER A 227 -24.37 21.58 -1.77
N LEU A 228 -23.35 21.30 -0.97
CA LEU A 228 -22.15 20.55 -1.38
C LEU A 228 -22.49 19.12 -1.80
N MET A 229 -23.34 18.42 -1.03
CA MET A 229 -23.74 17.04 -1.31
C MET A 229 -24.68 16.87 -2.52
N LYS A 230 -25.41 17.93 -2.94
CA LYS A 230 -26.26 17.87 -4.13
C LYS A 230 -25.47 18.04 -5.44
N ASN A 231 -24.27 18.58 -5.37
CA ASN A 231 -23.44 18.90 -6.54
C ASN A 231 -22.24 17.94 -6.71
N GLY A 232 -22.11 16.92 -5.90
CA GLY A 232 -21.08 15.87 -5.96
C GLY A 232 -21.65 14.48 -6.14
#